data_3e9ae38d0619a568486fe6a32f7964eb
#
_entry.id   3e9ae38d0619a568486fe6a32f7964eb
#
_cell.length_a   1.000
_cell.length_b   1.000
_cell.length_c   1.000
_cell.angle_alpha   90.00
_cell.angle_beta   90.00
_cell.angle_gamma   90.00
#
_symmetry.space_group_name_H-M   'P 1'
#
loop_
_entity.id
_entity.type
_entity.pdbx_description
1 polymer ?
#
loop_
_entity_poly.entity_id
_entity_poly.type
_entity_poly.pdbx_seq_one_letter_code
_entity_poly.pdbx_strand_id
1 'polypeptide(L)'
;MSLIRQRTARCTPALAAIAAALVGLIGVASALTPNIRWRGRLLLDVEPIEAIRLFHAFALPVGAALLLVSPYLLRRRRRAWQAAIALMLVLGLLDVLKGLDVEETVLTWAAAAMLAAGAAEFRVEHDPITLRSSLWRIPLLGAFALGVSALAAWVSEGRPSPRAVVRETGDLLAWRGGPLRFEQHLIDHHAFAWIPLGVHLVEIGTLLAMAYVVFRPLAAPADPPAPAARLAAAELVRAHGSDTLSFFKLRADKQYFFSADRTAFVGYRVENGVVLLSGDPIGPDDALPALLADLRRFAEARGLKLGAVGASQRLVPLWEKQGLRTMYLGDEAILDVARFSLEGRPIRKVRQSVSRLRKAGYHAELHRVSELPPALVNEVEEILERGREGAPERGFSMAMDSLRGDHDSATFVVLARDAEHAIRGVLHFVPCYGRSAMSLSFMRRDPGTPNGLTEFMVVSAVELLRDRGVEEMSLNFAAFARWMHSPERPAERALGRLIAVGNPFFQIESLYRFNAKFFPRWEPRYLVYQGPLGLPRASLAAMWAEGQLWKPKTPSSASPGGTRLMARAR
;
A
#
# COMPACT_ATOMS: atom_id res chain seq x y z
N MET A 1 25.90 -25.32 -2.81
CA MET A 1 26.38 -23.92 -2.58
C MET A 1 25.29 -22.84 -2.74
N SER A 2 24.24 -23.01 -3.54
CA SER A 2 23.21 -21.98 -3.78
C SER A 2 22.26 -21.73 -2.59
N LEU A 3 21.83 -22.75 -1.87
CA LEU A 3 20.90 -22.65 -0.74
C LEU A 3 21.48 -21.97 0.50
N ILE A 4 22.76 -22.20 0.79
CA ILE A 4 23.47 -21.55 1.91
C ILE A 4 23.64 -20.06 1.59
N ARG A 5 24.02 -19.71 0.36
CA ARG A 5 24.15 -18.30 -0.08
C ARG A 5 22.81 -17.56 -0.06
N GLN A 6 21.71 -18.23 -0.37
CA GLN A 6 20.37 -17.63 -0.26
C GLN A 6 19.89 -17.45 1.19
N ARG A 7 20.25 -18.35 2.10
CA ARG A 7 19.93 -18.21 3.54
C ARG A 7 20.73 -17.10 4.19
N THR A 8 22.04 -17.01 3.94
CA THR A 8 22.89 -15.92 4.46
C THR A 8 22.42 -14.55 3.94
N ALA A 9 22.11 -14.41 2.67
CA ALA A 9 21.57 -13.18 2.08
C ALA A 9 20.24 -12.72 2.69
N ARG A 10 19.41 -13.65 3.20
CA ARG A 10 18.15 -13.31 3.90
C ARG A 10 18.37 -12.79 5.30
N CYS A 11 19.39 -13.27 6.00
CA CYS A 11 19.66 -12.91 7.40
C CYS A 11 20.52 -11.65 7.54
N THR A 12 21.32 -11.29 6.53
CA THR A 12 22.26 -10.17 6.59
C THR A 12 21.62 -8.84 7.03
N PRO A 13 20.45 -8.38 6.51
CA PRO A 13 19.84 -7.13 6.95
C PRO A 13 19.36 -7.16 8.41
N ALA A 14 18.89 -8.32 8.89
CA ALA A 14 18.47 -8.47 10.27
C ALA A 14 19.68 -8.45 11.23
N LEU A 15 20.75 -9.18 10.89
CA LEU A 15 21.99 -9.16 11.64
C LEU A 15 22.62 -7.76 11.68
N ALA A 16 22.64 -7.07 10.54
CA ALA A 16 23.10 -5.69 10.44
C ALA A 16 22.30 -4.73 11.33
N ALA A 17 20.97 -4.86 11.34
CA ALA A 17 20.10 -4.02 12.17
C ALA A 17 20.30 -4.31 13.68
N ILE A 18 20.42 -5.58 14.05
CA ILE A 18 20.69 -5.98 15.44
C ILE A 18 22.08 -5.47 15.86
N ALA A 19 23.11 -5.66 15.05
CA ALA A 19 24.46 -5.19 15.34
C ALA A 19 24.49 -3.66 15.51
N ALA A 20 23.84 -2.91 14.59
CA ALA A 20 23.74 -1.46 14.70
C ALA A 20 22.97 -1.00 15.94
N ALA A 21 21.89 -1.69 16.30
CA ALA A 21 21.13 -1.40 17.52
C ALA A 21 21.94 -1.68 18.79
N LEU A 22 22.65 -2.80 18.84
CA LEU A 22 23.50 -3.15 19.99
C LEU A 22 24.66 -2.16 20.17
N VAL A 23 25.37 -1.84 19.09
CA VAL A 23 26.45 -0.83 19.13
C VAL A 23 25.91 0.54 19.54
N GLY A 24 24.76 0.96 19.00
CA GLY A 24 24.11 2.20 19.41
C GLY A 24 23.71 2.21 20.89
N LEU A 25 23.17 1.10 21.41
CA LEU A 25 22.79 0.96 22.81
C LEU A 25 24.03 1.01 23.73
N ILE A 26 25.10 0.30 23.38
CA ILE A 26 26.36 0.30 24.12
C ILE A 26 26.93 1.72 24.11
N GLY A 27 26.98 2.41 22.95
CA GLY A 27 27.49 3.76 22.86
C GLY A 27 26.69 4.77 23.70
N VAL A 28 25.36 4.65 23.73
CA VAL A 28 24.50 5.46 24.63
C VAL A 28 24.77 5.15 26.09
N ALA A 29 24.84 3.88 26.46
CA ALA A 29 25.11 3.45 27.85
C ALA A 29 26.50 3.93 28.31
N SER A 30 27.53 3.76 27.46
CA SER A 30 28.89 4.19 27.72
C SER A 30 29.00 5.71 27.86
N ALA A 31 28.26 6.49 27.05
CA ALA A 31 28.21 7.94 27.18
C ALA A 31 27.57 8.44 28.49
N LEU A 32 26.69 7.63 29.09
CA LEU A 32 26.00 7.94 30.35
C LEU A 32 26.73 7.43 31.58
N THR A 33 27.75 6.56 31.42
CA THR A 33 28.53 6.00 32.54
C THR A 33 29.85 6.75 32.72
N PRO A 34 30.31 6.93 33.97
CA PRO A 34 31.59 7.57 34.21
C PRO A 34 32.77 6.66 33.80
N ASN A 35 33.84 7.25 33.29
CA ASN A 35 35.06 6.55 32.91
C ASN A 35 35.70 5.78 34.09
N ILE A 36 36.34 4.65 33.78
CA ILE A 36 37.12 3.87 34.73
C ILE A 36 38.27 4.75 35.25
N ARG A 37 38.43 4.87 36.57
CA ARG A 37 39.31 5.85 37.24
C ARG A 37 40.75 5.88 36.75
N TRP A 38 41.36 4.75 36.39
CA TRP A 38 42.74 4.70 35.88
C TRP A 38 42.88 5.21 34.45
N ARG A 39 41.89 4.94 33.58
CA ARG A 39 41.83 5.43 32.20
C ARG A 39 41.62 6.94 32.17
N GLY A 40 40.74 7.44 33.04
CA GLY A 40 40.50 8.87 33.17
C GLY A 40 41.77 9.68 33.58
N ARG A 41 42.65 9.10 34.46
CA ARG A 41 43.92 9.76 34.82
C ARG A 41 44.90 9.82 33.65
N LEU A 42 45.03 8.71 32.86
CA LEU A 42 45.90 8.69 31.67
C LEU A 42 45.47 9.67 30.62
N LEU A 43 44.16 9.89 30.43
CA LEU A 43 43.63 10.86 29.46
C LEU A 43 43.90 12.30 29.90
N LEU A 44 43.78 12.60 31.20
CA LEU A 44 44.03 13.94 31.72
C LEU A 44 45.50 14.40 31.57
N ASP A 45 46.44 13.46 31.41
CA ASP A 45 47.84 13.74 31.11
C ASP A 45 48.07 14.13 29.63
N VAL A 46 47.10 13.82 28.75
CA VAL A 46 47.22 14.00 27.29
C VAL A 46 46.22 15.03 26.76
N GLU A 47 45.02 15.10 27.34
CA GLU A 47 43.91 15.92 26.83
C GLU A 47 43.28 16.79 27.92
N PRO A 48 42.86 18.05 27.59
CA PRO A 48 42.08 18.90 28.48
C PRO A 48 40.75 18.26 28.88
N ILE A 49 40.33 18.46 30.12
CA ILE A 49 39.08 17.88 30.66
C ILE A 49 37.84 18.34 29.87
N GLU A 50 37.88 19.53 29.27
CA GLU A 50 36.85 20.08 28.41
C GLU A 50 36.68 19.27 27.12
N ALA A 51 37.78 18.76 26.54
CA ALA A 51 37.76 17.94 25.34
C ALA A 51 37.12 16.56 25.61
N ILE A 52 37.49 15.93 26.74
CA ILE A 52 36.91 14.64 27.16
C ILE A 52 35.40 14.79 27.39
N ARG A 53 34.95 15.87 28.02
CA ARG A 53 33.52 16.17 28.21
C ARG A 53 32.81 16.40 26.88
N LEU A 54 33.44 17.04 25.94
CA LEU A 54 32.91 17.28 24.60
C LEU A 54 32.72 15.97 23.84
N PHE A 55 33.70 15.05 23.90
CA PHE A 55 33.63 13.76 23.24
C PHE A 55 32.51 12.85 23.82
N HIS A 56 32.32 12.88 25.15
CA HIS A 56 31.17 12.24 25.80
C HIS A 56 29.84 12.81 25.33
N ALA A 57 29.76 14.15 25.21
CA ALA A 57 28.55 14.82 24.75
C ALA A 57 28.20 14.47 23.29
N PHE A 58 29.21 14.24 22.43
CA PHE A 58 28.97 13.81 21.04
C PHE A 58 28.69 12.31 20.89
N ALA A 59 29.21 11.47 21.77
CA ALA A 59 28.98 10.03 21.71
C ALA A 59 27.48 9.66 21.89
N LEU A 60 26.78 10.39 22.77
CA LEU A 60 25.35 10.18 23.02
C LEU A 60 24.46 10.36 21.78
N PRO A 61 24.47 11.51 21.07
CA PRO A 61 23.65 11.69 19.88
C PRO A 61 24.08 10.77 18.73
N VAL A 62 25.35 10.38 18.60
CA VAL A 62 25.82 9.46 17.57
C VAL A 62 25.27 8.04 17.85
N GLY A 63 25.33 7.58 19.10
CA GLY A 63 24.74 6.32 19.52
C GLY A 63 23.22 6.30 19.33
N ALA A 64 22.54 7.37 19.72
CA ALA A 64 21.10 7.53 19.49
C ALA A 64 20.74 7.56 17.99
N ALA A 65 21.51 8.25 17.15
CA ALA A 65 21.33 8.25 15.70
C ALA A 65 21.48 6.84 15.10
N LEU A 66 22.42 6.04 15.61
CA LEU A 66 22.61 4.67 15.17
C LEU A 66 21.40 3.78 15.54
N LEU A 67 20.82 3.97 16.73
CA LEU A 67 19.55 3.32 17.11
C LEU A 67 18.41 3.70 16.18
N LEU A 68 18.29 4.98 15.78
CA LEU A 68 17.28 5.47 14.85
C LEU A 68 17.46 4.93 13.43
N VAL A 69 18.70 4.69 13.01
CA VAL A 69 19.02 4.17 11.66
C VAL A 69 18.79 2.66 11.58
N SER A 70 18.96 1.92 12.68
CA SER A 70 18.92 0.45 12.70
C SER A 70 17.64 -0.17 12.10
N PRO A 71 16.40 0.33 12.32
CA PRO A 71 15.19 -0.23 11.69
C PRO A 71 15.15 -0.06 10.17
N TYR A 72 15.85 0.94 9.64
CA TYR A 72 15.91 1.16 8.19
C TYR A 72 16.85 0.16 7.49
N LEU A 73 17.80 -0.45 8.20
CA LEU A 73 18.63 -1.56 7.69
C LEU A 73 17.77 -2.80 7.40
N LEU A 74 16.78 -3.11 8.24
CA LEU A 74 15.79 -4.18 7.97
C LEU A 74 15.08 -3.99 6.63
N ARG A 75 14.90 -2.73 6.23
CA ARG A 75 14.26 -2.35 4.95
C ARG A 75 15.24 -2.30 3.79
N ARG A 76 16.48 -2.80 3.96
CA ARG A 76 17.55 -2.87 2.93
C ARG A 76 17.89 -1.53 2.27
N ARG A 77 17.75 -0.39 2.99
CA ARG A 77 17.98 0.94 2.45
C ARG A 77 19.47 1.26 2.35
N ARG A 78 19.94 1.58 1.15
CA ARG A 78 21.35 1.85 0.87
C ARG A 78 21.89 3.04 1.68
N ARG A 79 21.11 4.12 1.83
CA ARG A 79 21.53 5.26 2.66
C ARG A 79 21.58 4.95 4.14
N ALA A 80 20.65 4.15 4.67
CA ALA A 80 20.73 3.73 6.05
C ALA A 80 21.98 2.88 6.31
N TRP A 81 22.36 2.04 5.36
CA TRP A 81 23.60 1.28 5.40
C TRP A 81 24.84 2.20 5.42
N GLN A 82 24.91 3.20 4.51
CA GLN A 82 25.99 4.18 4.47
C GLN A 82 26.07 4.99 5.78
N ALA A 83 24.93 5.48 6.27
CA ALA A 83 24.85 6.24 7.51
C ALA A 83 25.26 5.39 8.73
N ALA A 84 24.84 4.14 8.81
CA ALA A 84 25.21 3.25 9.91
C ALA A 84 26.72 3.01 9.97
N ILE A 85 27.37 2.76 8.82
CA ILE A 85 28.84 2.61 8.76
C ILE A 85 29.52 3.90 9.18
N ALA A 86 29.11 5.07 8.65
CA ALA A 86 29.70 6.35 9.02
C ALA A 86 29.54 6.64 10.52
N LEU A 87 28.35 6.42 11.08
CA LEU A 87 28.09 6.59 12.51
C LEU A 87 28.92 5.63 13.39
N MET A 88 29.08 4.36 12.97
CA MET A 88 29.93 3.41 13.70
C MET A 88 31.40 3.82 13.66
N LEU A 89 31.91 4.31 12.53
CA LEU A 89 33.30 4.80 12.43
C LEU A 89 33.52 6.00 13.35
N VAL A 90 32.57 6.95 13.36
CA VAL A 90 32.62 8.11 14.25
C VAL A 90 32.50 7.71 15.72
N LEU A 91 31.56 6.81 16.06
CA LEU A 91 31.38 6.36 17.43
C LEU A 91 32.63 5.67 17.96
N GLY A 92 33.24 4.76 17.19
CA GLY A 92 34.47 4.08 17.60
C GLY A 92 35.64 5.07 17.77
N LEU A 93 35.71 6.13 16.97
CA LEU A 93 36.71 7.21 17.19
C LEU A 93 36.40 7.95 18.50
N LEU A 94 35.16 8.30 18.76
CA LEU A 94 34.75 8.96 20.02
C LEU A 94 35.00 8.08 21.24
N ASP A 95 34.86 6.75 21.13
CA ASP A 95 35.12 5.80 22.22
C ASP A 95 36.59 5.81 22.64
N VAL A 96 37.52 5.96 21.68
CA VAL A 96 38.95 6.16 21.98
C VAL A 96 39.20 7.50 22.68
N LEU A 97 38.63 8.58 22.12
CA LEU A 97 38.90 9.97 22.59
C LEU A 97 38.25 10.26 23.93
N LYS A 98 37.10 9.70 24.26
CA LYS A 98 36.38 9.97 25.51
C LYS A 98 36.93 9.20 26.72
N GLY A 99 37.47 7.94 26.50
CA GLY A 99 37.73 7.05 27.61
C GLY A 99 38.83 6.02 27.36
N LEU A 100 39.51 6.01 26.21
CA LEU A 100 40.37 4.90 25.78
C LEU A 100 39.63 3.55 25.82
N ASP A 101 38.34 3.55 25.42
CA ASP A 101 37.49 2.36 25.43
C ASP A 101 37.78 1.50 24.19
N VAL A 102 39.01 0.92 24.17
CA VAL A 102 39.52 0.15 23.01
C VAL A 102 38.62 -1.04 22.71
N GLU A 103 38.05 -1.67 23.73
CA GLU A 103 37.16 -2.82 23.58
C GLU A 103 35.89 -2.46 22.80
N GLU A 104 35.28 -1.30 23.14
CA GLU A 104 34.09 -0.79 22.45
C GLU A 104 34.43 -0.37 21.02
N THR A 105 35.58 0.26 20.83
CA THR A 105 36.08 0.67 19.50
C THR A 105 36.26 -0.54 18.58
N VAL A 106 36.94 -1.60 19.04
CA VAL A 106 37.16 -2.80 18.24
C VAL A 106 35.84 -3.47 17.89
N LEU A 107 34.90 -3.58 18.81
CA LEU A 107 33.57 -4.14 18.59
C LEU A 107 32.78 -3.31 17.54
N THR A 108 32.81 -1.98 17.70
CA THR A 108 32.10 -1.04 16.81
C THR A 108 32.66 -1.08 15.38
N TRP A 109 33.99 -1.08 15.23
CA TRP A 109 34.61 -1.15 13.90
C TRP A 109 34.51 -2.53 13.27
N ALA A 110 34.53 -3.61 14.04
CA ALA A 110 34.24 -4.96 13.56
C ALA A 110 32.79 -5.06 13.02
N ALA A 111 31.84 -4.48 13.74
CA ALA A 111 30.45 -4.39 13.26
C ALA A 111 30.35 -3.55 11.97
N ALA A 112 31.05 -2.42 11.87
CA ALA A 112 31.12 -1.62 10.63
C ALA A 112 31.70 -2.40 9.45
N ALA A 113 32.78 -3.16 9.66
CA ALA A 113 33.38 -4.02 8.65
C ALA A 113 32.43 -5.14 8.19
N MET A 114 31.71 -5.75 9.12
CA MET A 114 30.67 -6.75 8.82
C MET A 114 29.53 -6.13 7.96
N LEU A 115 29.08 -4.92 8.31
CA LEU A 115 28.09 -4.20 7.51
C LEU A 115 28.63 -3.87 6.11
N ALA A 116 29.88 -3.45 6.00
CA ALA A 116 30.52 -3.13 4.72
C ALA A 116 30.59 -4.36 3.79
N ALA A 117 30.93 -5.54 4.34
CA ALA A 117 30.93 -6.79 3.60
C ALA A 117 29.54 -7.19 3.06
N GLY A 118 28.48 -6.75 3.73
CA GLY A 118 27.08 -6.99 3.33
C GLY A 118 26.49 -6.00 2.32
N ALA A 119 27.28 -5.12 1.69
CA ALA A 119 26.84 -4.02 0.82
C ALA A 119 25.83 -4.44 -0.27
N ALA A 120 26.03 -5.63 -0.88
CA ALA A 120 25.19 -6.14 -1.96
C ALA A 120 23.73 -6.39 -1.56
N GLU A 121 23.42 -6.47 -0.28
CA GLU A 121 22.08 -6.73 0.23
C GLU A 121 21.24 -5.44 0.42
N PHE A 122 21.89 -4.26 0.42
CA PHE A 122 21.23 -2.96 0.62
C PHE A 122 20.95 -2.28 -0.72
N ARG A 123 19.89 -2.73 -1.41
CA ARG A 123 19.57 -2.41 -2.80
C ARG A 123 18.53 -1.30 -2.96
N VAL A 124 17.85 -0.88 -1.88
CA VAL A 124 16.79 0.13 -1.96
C VAL A 124 17.40 1.50 -2.23
N GLU A 125 17.12 2.02 -3.42
CA GLU A 125 17.58 3.31 -3.88
C GLU A 125 16.69 4.45 -3.35
N HIS A 126 17.23 5.66 -3.34
CA HIS A 126 16.55 6.87 -2.93
C HIS A 126 16.30 7.74 -4.15
N ASP A 127 15.16 8.42 -4.13
CA ASP A 127 14.83 9.41 -5.13
C ASP A 127 15.71 10.66 -4.96
N PRO A 128 16.63 10.94 -5.90
CA PRO A 128 17.50 12.10 -5.82
C PRO A 128 16.71 13.41 -5.94
N ILE A 129 15.59 13.44 -6.67
CA ILE A 129 14.76 14.62 -6.88
C ILE A 129 13.99 14.95 -5.59
N THR A 130 13.34 13.96 -5.00
CA THR A 130 12.60 14.13 -3.74
C THR A 130 13.54 14.50 -2.59
N LEU A 131 14.77 13.95 -2.57
CA LEU A 131 15.74 14.32 -1.56
C LEU A 131 16.11 15.80 -1.69
N ARG A 132 16.51 16.24 -2.89
CA ARG A 132 16.92 17.64 -3.12
C ARG A 132 15.82 18.62 -2.76
N SER A 133 14.56 18.32 -3.10
CA SER A 133 13.40 19.13 -2.73
C SER A 133 13.06 19.09 -1.24
N SER A 134 13.51 18.08 -0.52
CA SER A 134 13.24 17.90 0.91
C SER A 134 14.40 18.36 1.82
N LEU A 135 15.60 18.60 1.29
CA LEU A 135 16.77 19.02 2.06
C LEU A 135 16.54 20.32 2.82
N TRP A 136 15.74 21.25 2.29
CA TRP A 136 15.39 22.49 2.98
C TRP A 136 14.52 22.27 4.22
N ARG A 137 13.82 21.13 4.33
CA ARG A 137 13.00 20.77 5.49
C ARG A 137 13.84 20.39 6.70
N ILE A 138 15.05 19.87 6.49
CA ILE A 138 15.97 19.49 7.57
C ILE A 138 16.38 20.69 8.41
N PRO A 139 16.93 21.78 7.84
CA PRO A 139 17.24 22.98 8.63
C PRO A 139 15.99 23.62 9.25
N LEU A 140 14.82 23.54 8.58
CA LEU A 140 13.56 24.04 9.15
C LEU A 140 13.14 23.25 10.39
N LEU A 141 13.24 21.91 10.35
CA LEU A 141 12.96 21.05 11.49
C LEU A 141 13.96 21.29 12.62
N GLY A 142 15.25 21.50 12.31
CA GLY A 142 16.27 21.87 13.28
C GLY A 142 15.99 23.23 13.93
N ALA A 143 15.65 24.24 13.13
CA ALA A 143 15.27 25.55 13.63
C ALA A 143 14.01 25.51 14.51
N PHE A 144 13.05 24.67 14.17
CA PHE A 144 11.85 24.43 14.98
C PHE A 144 12.20 23.85 16.36
N ALA A 145 13.03 22.79 16.40
CA ALA A 145 13.46 22.18 17.67
C ALA A 145 14.25 23.19 18.53
N LEU A 146 15.19 23.93 17.93
CA LEU A 146 15.92 25.00 18.61
C LEU A 146 14.99 26.09 19.17
N GLY A 147 14.01 26.52 18.39
CA GLY A 147 13.01 27.50 18.80
C GLY A 147 12.16 27.03 19.98
N VAL A 148 11.72 25.77 19.97
CA VAL A 148 10.97 25.18 21.09
C VAL A 148 11.84 25.08 22.33
N SER A 149 13.10 24.62 22.21
CA SER A 149 14.04 24.52 23.34
C SER A 149 14.37 25.88 23.92
N ALA A 150 14.58 26.90 23.08
CA ALA A 150 14.83 28.27 23.52
C ALA A 150 13.59 28.89 24.20
N LEU A 151 12.41 28.66 23.68
CA LEU A 151 11.14 29.10 24.28
C LEU A 151 10.92 28.43 25.65
N ALA A 152 11.19 27.14 25.74
CA ALA A 152 11.09 26.40 27.00
C ALA A 152 12.05 26.93 28.05
N ALA A 153 13.32 27.19 27.70
CA ALA A 153 14.31 27.82 28.58
C ALA A 153 13.88 29.22 29.02
N TRP A 154 13.31 30.00 28.11
CA TRP A 154 12.83 31.36 28.44
C TRP A 154 11.63 31.37 29.40
N VAL A 155 10.70 30.40 29.22
CA VAL A 155 9.52 30.28 30.08
C VAL A 155 9.87 29.75 31.46
N SER A 156 10.78 28.78 31.56
CA SER A 156 11.16 28.13 32.83
C SER A 156 11.93 29.05 33.78
N GLU A 157 12.72 30.01 33.27
CA GLU A 157 13.54 30.90 34.10
C GLU A 157 12.91 32.29 34.37
N GLY A 158 11.70 32.57 33.94
CA GLY A 158 11.01 33.82 34.29
C GLY A 158 11.68 35.12 33.82
N ARG A 159 12.00 35.24 32.52
CA ARG A 159 12.70 36.36 31.83
C ARG A 159 14.22 36.41 32.09
N PRO A 160 14.95 35.37 31.70
CA PRO A 160 16.39 35.31 31.89
C PRO A 160 17.15 36.26 30.94
N SER A 161 18.42 36.49 31.24
CA SER A 161 19.31 37.19 30.31
C SER A 161 19.50 36.34 29.03
N PRO A 162 19.75 36.96 27.85
CA PRO A 162 19.99 36.22 26.61
C PRO A 162 21.11 35.16 26.71
N ARG A 163 22.13 35.41 27.52
CA ARG A 163 23.22 34.45 27.76
C ARG A 163 22.75 33.22 28.57
N ALA A 164 21.85 33.43 29.54
CA ALA A 164 21.28 32.31 30.31
C ALA A 164 20.39 31.45 29.42
N VAL A 165 19.56 32.05 28.54
CA VAL A 165 18.73 31.29 27.56
C VAL A 165 19.60 30.44 26.63
N VAL A 166 20.70 31.01 26.08
CA VAL A 166 21.61 30.27 25.19
C VAL A 166 22.27 29.10 25.93
N ARG A 167 22.72 29.31 27.17
CA ARG A 167 23.33 28.23 27.96
C ARG A 167 22.32 27.12 28.29
N GLU A 168 21.14 27.47 28.78
CA GLU A 168 20.09 26.54 29.13
C GLU A 168 19.55 25.76 27.91
N THR A 169 19.37 26.47 26.79
CA THR A 169 19.05 25.83 25.52
C THR A 169 20.13 24.81 25.09
N GLY A 170 21.41 25.19 25.27
CA GLY A 170 22.54 24.29 25.01
C GLY A 170 22.55 23.07 25.93
N ASP A 171 22.23 23.28 27.21
CA ASP A 171 22.15 22.17 28.19
C ASP A 171 20.94 21.23 27.93
N LEU A 172 19.79 21.79 27.51
CA LEU A 172 18.63 21.00 27.07
C LEU A 172 18.96 20.18 25.82
N LEU A 173 19.54 20.76 24.79
CA LEU A 173 19.95 20.08 23.56
C LEU A 173 21.03 19.03 23.81
N ALA A 174 21.92 19.25 24.75
CA ALA A 174 22.97 18.32 25.16
C ALA A 174 22.49 17.29 26.19
N TRP A 175 21.20 17.29 26.54
CA TRP A 175 20.58 16.43 27.56
C TRP A 175 21.28 16.50 28.93
N ARG A 176 21.94 17.60 29.23
CA ARG A 176 22.68 17.81 30.49
C ARG A 176 21.79 18.03 31.70
N GLY A 177 20.54 18.36 31.52
CA GLY A 177 19.50 18.44 32.55
C GLY A 177 18.51 17.28 32.45
N GLY A 178 18.88 16.17 31.79
CA GLY A 178 18.02 15.15 31.24
C GLY A 178 17.13 14.39 32.21
N PRO A 179 16.30 13.48 31.69
CA PRO A 179 15.24 12.76 32.40
C PRO A 179 15.70 11.94 33.60
N LEU A 180 17.00 11.68 33.75
CA LEU A 180 17.57 11.01 34.92
C LEU A 180 17.67 11.88 36.19
N ARG A 181 17.44 13.20 36.08
CA ARG A 181 17.23 14.09 37.25
C ARG A 181 15.75 14.33 37.57
N PHE A 182 14.88 13.56 36.94
CA PHE A 182 13.43 13.65 37.08
C PHE A 182 12.95 13.53 38.54
N GLU A 183 13.64 12.76 39.37
CA GLU A 183 13.28 12.61 40.78
C GLU A 183 13.45 13.89 41.61
N GLN A 184 14.43 14.73 41.32
CA GLN A 184 14.60 16.00 42.02
C GLN A 184 13.56 17.04 41.64
N HIS A 185 13.09 17.06 40.38
CA HIS A 185 12.06 17.99 39.91
C HIS A 185 10.62 17.56 40.25
N LEU A 186 10.37 16.27 40.50
CA LEU A 186 9.07 15.79 40.98
C LEU A 186 8.77 16.17 42.45
N ILE A 187 9.81 16.45 43.24
CA ILE A 187 9.68 16.82 44.67
C ILE A 187 9.43 18.33 44.81
N ASP A 188 9.94 19.16 43.91
CA ASP A 188 9.63 20.60 43.85
C ASP A 188 8.35 20.80 43.06
N HIS A 189 7.25 21.14 43.74
CA HIS A 189 5.92 21.42 43.20
C HIS A 189 5.87 22.61 42.22
N HIS A 190 6.73 22.67 41.20
CA HIS A 190 6.70 23.70 40.19
C HIS A 190 5.77 23.34 39.03
N ALA A 191 4.88 24.31 38.71
CA ALA A 191 3.87 24.19 37.63
C ALA A 191 4.43 23.83 36.23
N PHE A 192 5.74 23.76 36.04
CA PHE A 192 6.44 23.58 34.77
C PHE A 192 7.37 22.36 34.72
N ALA A 193 7.29 21.43 35.68
CA ALA A 193 8.15 20.23 35.76
C ALA A 193 8.08 19.33 34.49
N TRP A 194 7.01 19.42 33.70
CA TRP A 194 6.80 18.67 32.46
C TRP A 194 7.54 19.27 31.23
N ILE A 195 8.01 20.53 31.30
CA ILE A 195 8.63 21.23 30.17
C ILE A 195 9.85 20.49 29.62
N PRO A 196 10.84 20.06 30.42
CA PRO A 196 12.00 19.32 29.93
C PRO A 196 11.63 18.05 29.18
N LEU A 197 10.67 17.27 29.68
CA LEU A 197 10.16 16.08 29.01
C LEU A 197 9.51 16.45 27.66
N GLY A 198 8.71 17.50 27.63
CA GLY A 198 8.07 17.99 26.40
C GLY A 198 9.11 18.40 25.34
N VAL A 199 10.18 19.11 25.73
CA VAL A 199 11.28 19.49 24.84
C VAL A 199 11.98 18.26 24.27
N HIS A 200 12.33 17.28 25.10
CA HIS A 200 12.98 16.06 24.63
C HIS A 200 12.10 15.24 23.69
N LEU A 201 10.78 15.18 23.93
CA LEU A 201 9.85 14.54 23.01
C LEU A 201 9.79 15.25 21.64
N VAL A 202 9.86 16.59 21.62
CA VAL A 202 9.93 17.38 20.38
C VAL A 202 11.26 17.13 19.66
N GLU A 203 12.37 17.06 20.37
CA GLU A 203 13.70 16.75 19.81
C GLU A 203 13.72 15.35 19.19
N ILE A 204 13.26 14.33 19.91
CA ILE A 204 13.14 12.95 19.40
C ILE A 204 12.21 12.93 18.18
N GLY A 205 11.05 13.55 18.24
CA GLY A 205 10.12 13.65 17.12
C GLY A 205 10.74 14.33 15.89
N THR A 206 11.52 15.37 16.11
CA THR A 206 12.26 16.08 15.06
C THR A 206 13.33 15.19 14.43
N LEU A 207 14.12 14.48 15.24
CA LEU A 207 15.11 13.51 14.74
C LEU A 207 14.46 12.39 13.94
N LEU A 208 13.33 11.86 14.42
CA LEU A 208 12.56 10.86 13.67
C LEU A 208 12.03 11.39 12.34
N ALA A 209 11.56 12.65 12.32
CA ALA A 209 11.10 13.31 11.10
C ALA A 209 12.24 13.54 10.10
N MET A 210 13.40 14.00 10.58
CA MET A 210 14.61 14.14 9.76
C MET A 210 15.07 12.80 9.19
N ALA A 211 15.13 11.75 10.03
CA ALA A 211 15.45 10.38 9.59
C ALA A 211 14.45 9.88 8.54
N TYR A 212 13.17 10.16 8.71
CA TYR A 212 12.16 9.82 7.71
C TYR A 212 12.41 10.53 6.37
N VAL A 213 12.72 11.82 6.39
CA VAL A 213 13.02 12.61 5.17
C VAL A 213 14.26 12.05 4.46
N VAL A 214 15.33 11.78 5.22
CA VAL A 214 16.61 11.29 4.67
C VAL A 214 16.49 9.88 4.11
N PHE A 215 15.75 9.01 4.81
CA PHE A 215 15.66 7.57 4.46
C PHE A 215 14.41 7.20 3.67
N ARG A 216 13.63 8.17 3.20
CA ARG A 216 12.46 7.91 2.37
C ARG A 216 12.88 7.20 1.07
N PRO A 217 12.26 6.06 0.70
CA PRO A 217 12.58 5.35 -0.54
C PRO A 217 12.08 6.13 -1.76
N LEU A 218 12.60 5.75 -2.93
CA LEU A 218 12.11 6.22 -4.22
C LEU A 218 10.58 6.06 -4.28
N ALA A 219 9.87 7.14 -4.56
CA ALA A 219 8.42 7.09 -4.74
C ALA A 219 8.10 6.24 -5.99
N ALA A 220 7.02 5.47 -5.92
CA ALA A 220 6.49 4.85 -7.11
C ALA A 220 5.97 5.94 -8.06
N PRO A 221 6.01 5.72 -9.39
CA PRO A 221 5.39 6.62 -10.34
C PRO A 221 3.92 6.85 -9.95
N ALA A 222 3.54 8.10 -9.78
CA ALA A 222 2.16 8.50 -9.43
C ALA A 222 1.41 9.10 -10.61
N ASP A 223 2.13 9.40 -11.69
CA ASP A 223 1.53 10.01 -12.88
C ASP A 223 0.68 8.98 -13.64
N PRO A 224 -0.47 9.39 -14.19
CA PRO A 224 -1.27 8.52 -15.04
C PRO A 224 -0.43 8.03 -16.23
N PRO A 225 -0.65 6.80 -16.71
CA PRO A 225 0.12 6.27 -17.82
C PRO A 225 -0.11 7.13 -19.08
N ALA A 226 0.96 7.31 -19.86
CA ALA A 226 0.90 8.03 -21.13
C ALA A 226 -0.13 7.37 -22.06
N PRO A 227 -0.81 8.14 -22.95
CA PRO A 227 -1.79 7.60 -23.89
C PRO A 227 -1.27 6.42 -24.72
N ALA A 228 -0.02 6.48 -25.19
CA ALA A 228 0.62 5.38 -25.91
C ALA A 228 0.77 4.09 -25.06
N ALA A 229 0.98 4.22 -23.76
CA ALA A 229 1.04 3.06 -22.86
C ALA A 229 -0.35 2.44 -22.64
N ARG A 230 -1.40 3.25 -22.58
CA ARG A 230 -2.80 2.79 -22.50
C ARG A 230 -3.19 2.03 -23.76
N LEU A 231 -2.86 2.54 -24.94
CA LEU A 231 -3.13 1.86 -26.22
C LEU A 231 -2.41 0.51 -26.28
N ALA A 232 -1.10 0.47 -25.97
CA ALA A 232 -0.35 -0.79 -25.93
C ALA A 232 -0.91 -1.80 -24.93
N ALA A 233 -1.35 -1.34 -23.76
CA ALA A 233 -2.02 -2.22 -22.78
C ALA A 233 -3.35 -2.77 -23.32
N ALA A 234 -4.15 -1.93 -24.00
CA ALA A 234 -5.41 -2.35 -24.61
C ALA A 234 -5.21 -3.38 -25.73
N GLU A 235 -4.18 -3.21 -26.56
CA GLU A 235 -3.80 -4.17 -27.60
C GLU A 235 -3.41 -5.53 -26.99
N LEU A 236 -2.60 -5.54 -25.92
CA LEU A 236 -2.22 -6.76 -25.22
C LEU A 236 -3.41 -7.43 -24.53
N VAL A 237 -4.34 -6.65 -23.95
CA VAL A 237 -5.59 -7.20 -23.40
C VAL A 237 -6.42 -7.86 -24.51
N ARG A 238 -6.50 -7.23 -25.69
CA ARG A 238 -7.24 -7.79 -26.82
C ARG A 238 -6.60 -9.09 -27.33
N ALA A 239 -5.27 -9.12 -27.41
CA ALA A 239 -4.54 -10.27 -27.95
C ALA A 239 -4.41 -11.45 -26.95
N HIS A 240 -4.26 -11.18 -25.65
CA HIS A 240 -3.89 -12.18 -24.64
C HIS A 240 -4.80 -12.20 -23.41
N GLY A 241 -5.83 -11.36 -23.34
CA GLY A 241 -6.72 -11.25 -22.19
C GLY A 241 -7.73 -12.40 -22.12
N SER A 242 -7.31 -13.56 -21.63
CA SER A 242 -8.16 -14.78 -21.51
C SER A 242 -8.86 -14.91 -20.15
N ASP A 243 -8.49 -14.08 -19.18
CA ASP A 243 -9.13 -14.06 -17.86
C ASP A 243 -10.24 -13.00 -17.82
N THR A 244 -11.35 -13.30 -17.14
CA THR A 244 -12.51 -12.41 -17.00
C THR A 244 -12.18 -11.08 -16.33
N LEU A 245 -11.08 -11.00 -15.57
CA LEU A 245 -10.60 -9.78 -14.94
C LEU A 245 -9.59 -9.00 -15.79
N SER A 246 -9.25 -9.48 -16.98
CA SER A 246 -8.21 -8.88 -17.83
C SER A 246 -8.51 -7.44 -18.23
N PHE A 247 -9.76 -7.15 -18.59
CA PHE A 247 -10.18 -5.84 -19.08
C PHE A 247 -10.10 -4.74 -17.99
N PHE A 248 -10.30 -5.09 -16.73
CA PHE A 248 -10.26 -4.14 -15.61
C PHE A 248 -8.87 -3.53 -15.36
N LYS A 249 -7.81 -4.05 -16.01
CA LYS A 249 -6.49 -3.43 -16.01
C LYS A 249 -6.45 -2.10 -16.77
N LEU A 250 -7.43 -1.86 -17.66
CA LEU A 250 -7.54 -0.63 -18.45
C LEU A 250 -8.21 0.52 -17.68
N ARG A 251 -8.64 0.29 -16.44
CA ARG A 251 -9.17 1.32 -15.55
C ARG A 251 -8.17 2.46 -15.35
N ALA A 252 -8.65 3.71 -15.26
CA ALA A 252 -7.83 4.92 -15.24
C ALA A 252 -6.86 5.02 -14.05
N ASP A 253 -7.16 4.38 -12.93
CA ASP A 253 -6.33 4.40 -11.71
C ASP A 253 -5.12 3.44 -11.73
N LYS A 254 -4.86 2.76 -12.86
CA LYS A 254 -3.74 1.83 -13.00
C LYS A 254 -2.49 2.50 -13.54
N GLN A 255 -1.37 1.98 -13.05
CA GLN A 255 -0.04 2.09 -13.65
C GLN A 255 0.25 0.83 -14.44
N TYR A 256 1.07 0.93 -15.48
CA TYR A 256 1.48 -0.21 -16.29
C TYR A 256 2.98 -0.47 -16.15
N PHE A 257 3.33 -1.76 -16.04
CA PHE A 257 4.71 -2.20 -16.14
C PHE A 257 4.77 -3.24 -17.27
N PHE A 258 5.54 -2.92 -18.30
CA PHE A 258 5.72 -3.77 -19.48
C PHE A 258 7.01 -4.60 -19.37
N SER A 259 7.03 -5.75 -20.04
CA SER A 259 8.26 -6.46 -20.36
C SER A 259 9.18 -5.62 -21.25
N ALA A 260 10.48 -5.94 -21.30
CA ALA A 260 11.44 -5.17 -22.08
C ALA A 260 11.11 -5.11 -23.58
N ASP A 261 10.58 -6.21 -24.11
CA ASP A 261 10.10 -6.35 -25.49
C ASP A 261 8.65 -5.87 -25.71
N ARG A 262 7.97 -5.42 -24.62
CA ARG A 262 6.59 -4.96 -24.63
C ARG A 262 5.54 -6.00 -25.08
N THR A 263 5.86 -7.27 -25.04
CA THR A 263 4.93 -8.35 -25.38
C THR A 263 4.02 -8.74 -24.22
N ALA A 264 4.36 -8.33 -22.99
CA ALA A 264 3.59 -8.62 -21.80
C ALA A 264 3.55 -7.42 -20.85
N PHE A 265 2.51 -7.33 -20.01
CA PHE A 265 2.40 -6.27 -19.01
C PHE A 265 1.60 -6.68 -17.79
N VAL A 266 1.68 -5.85 -16.75
CA VAL A 266 0.78 -5.86 -15.59
C VAL A 266 0.17 -4.48 -15.37
N GLY A 267 -1.09 -4.46 -14.96
CA GLY A 267 -1.73 -3.27 -14.40
C GLY A 267 -1.59 -3.30 -12.86
N TYR A 268 -1.05 -2.24 -12.27
CA TYR A 268 -0.80 -2.20 -10.83
C TYR A 268 -1.13 -0.84 -10.21
N ARG A 269 -1.21 -0.81 -8.89
CA ARG A 269 -1.20 0.39 -8.06
C ARG A 269 -0.31 0.19 -6.85
N VAL A 270 0.33 1.24 -6.35
CA VAL A 270 1.13 1.13 -5.12
C VAL A 270 0.28 1.54 -3.94
N GLU A 271 -0.01 0.58 -3.07
CA GLU A 271 -0.78 0.78 -1.85
C GLU A 271 -0.05 0.18 -0.66
N ASN A 272 0.01 0.91 0.45
CA ASN A 272 0.64 0.45 1.70
C ASN A 272 2.06 -0.13 1.53
N GLY A 273 2.83 0.41 0.56
CA GLY A 273 4.16 -0.10 0.21
C GLY A 273 4.15 -1.47 -0.47
N VAL A 274 3.04 -1.82 -1.12
CA VAL A 274 2.87 -3.00 -1.97
C VAL A 274 2.61 -2.54 -3.39
N VAL A 275 3.35 -3.07 -4.36
CA VAL A 275 3.00 -3.05 -5.78
C VAL A 275 1.89 -4.07 -5.95
N LEU A 276 0.66 -3.62 -5.91
CA LEU A 276 -0.54 -4.45 -5.96
C LEU A 276 -1.03 -4.57 -7.39
N LEU A 277 -0.95 -5.75 -7.96
CA LEU A 277 -1.42 -6.07 -9.30
C LEU A 277 -2.93 -6.31 -9.28
N SER A 278 -3.58 -5.89 -10.36
CA SER A 278 -4.99 -6.18 -10.64
C SER A 278 -5.08 -7.50 -11.43
N GLY A 279 -5.31 -8.61 -10.75
CA GLY A 279 -5.37 -9.94 -11.35
C GLY A 279 -4.02 -10.45 -11.90
N ASP A 280 -4.11 -11.33 -12.89
CA ASP A 280 -2.96 -11.99 -13.52
C ASP A 280 -2.20 -11.05 -14.49
N PRO A 281 -0.89 -11.28 -14.73
CA PRO A 281 -0.18 -10.63 -15.84
C PRO A 281 -0.80 -11.02 -17.18
N ILE A 282 -0.63 -10.16 -18.19
CA ILE A 282 -1.13 -10.36 -19.56
C ILE A 282 0.04 -10.42 -20.53
N GLY A 283 0.03 -11.40 -21.41
CA GLY A 283 1.00 -11.69 -22.44
C GLY A 283 1.12 -13.17 -22.72
N PRO A 284 2.01 -13.59 -23.61
CA PRO A 284 2.35 -14.99 -23.85
C PRO A 284 2.89 -15.64 -22.57
N ASP A 285 2.53 -16.91 -22.33
CA ASP A 285 2.87 -17.62 -21.09
C ASP A 285 4.39 -17.71 -20.84
N ASP A 286 5.20 -17.80 -21.89
CA ASP A 286 6.66 -17.82 -21.85
C ASP A 286 7.30 -16.47 -21.47
N ALA A 287 6.62 -15.35 -21.74
CA ALA A 287 7.09 -14.01 -21.35
C ALA A 287 6.78 -13.68 -19.87
N LEU A 288 5.77 -14.30 -19.26
CA LEU A 288 5.31 -13.96 -17.91
C LEU A 288 6.38 -14.15 -16.81
N PRO A 289 7.21 -15.22 -16.80
CA PRO A 289 8.24 -15.39 -15.78
C PRO A 289 9.27 -14.26 -15.78
N ALA A 290 9.70 -13.80 -16.95
CA ALA A 290 10.66 -12.71 -17.11
C ALA A 290 10.05 -11.37 -16.65
N LEU A 291 8.84 -11.06 -17.10
CA LEU A 291 8.08 -9.88 -16.67
C LEU A 291 7.96 -9.79 -15.14
N LEU A 292 7.59 -10.90 -14.47
CA LEU A 292 7.45 -10.92 -13.00
C LEU A 292 8.79 -10.79 -12.29
N ALA A 293 9.87 -11.34 -12.84
CA ALA A 293 11.23 -11.18 -12.30
C ALA A 293 11.67 -9.71 -12.39
N ASP A 294 11.39 -9.02 -13.49
CA ASP A 294 11.72 -7.61 -13.68
C ASP A 294 10.87 -6.70 -12.79
N LEU A 295 9.58 -6.97 -12.69
CA LEU A 295 8.69 -6.27 -11.77
C LEU A 295 9.12 -6.44 -10.32
N ARG A 296 9.59 -7.62 -9.95
CA ARG A 296 10.14 -7.87 -8.61
C ARG A 296 11.39 -7.05 -8.36
N ARG A 297 12.33 -6.95 -9.34
CA ARG A 297 13.51 -6.08 -9.25
C ARG A 297 13.11 -4.61 -9.11
N PHE A 298 12.12 -4.16 -9.88
CA PHE A 298 11.55 -2.82 -9.79
C PHE A 298 10.98 -2.52 -8.39
N ALA A 299 10.21 -3.46 -7.81
CA ALA A 299 9.64 -3.31 -6.47
C ALA A 299 10.74 -3.31 -5.39
N GLU A 300 11.72 -4.23 -5.48
CA GLU A 300 12.82 -4.34 -4.52
C GLU A 300 13.71 -3.08 -4.51
N ALA A 301 14.00 -2.50 -5.68
CA ALA A 301 14.77 -1.25 -5.79
C ALA A 301 14.08 -0.08 -5.08
N ARG A 302 12.75 -0.12 -4.95
CA ARG A 302 11.94 0.90 -4.27
C ARG A 302 11.55 0.55 -2.83
N GLY A 303 12.03 -0.58 -2.32
CA GLY A 303 11.66 -1.09 -1.00
C GLY A 303 10.20 -1.48 -0.87
N LEU A 304 9.54 -1.74 -2.00
CA LEU A 304 8.16 -2.19 -2.07
C LEU A 304 8.08 -3.72 -2.02
N LYS A 305 6.92 -4.22 -1.62
CA LYS A 305 6.58 -5.64 -1.70
C LYS A 305 5.71 -5.88 -2.92
N LEU A 306 5.71 -7.11 -3.43
CA LEU A 306 4.85 -7.52 -4.53
C LEU A 306 3.62 -8.23 -4.00
N GLY A 307 2.46 -7.97 -4.63
CA GLY A 307 1.20 -8.64 -4.37
C GLY A 307 0.27 -8.55 -5.56
N ALA A 308 -0.75 -9.42 -5.60
CA ALA A 308 -1.82 -9.35 -6.60
C ALA A 308 -3.16 -9.70 -5.95
N VAL A 309 -4.24 -9.07 -6.40
CA VAL A 309 -5.61 -9.35 -5.97
C VAL A 309 -6.42 -9.88 -7.14
N GLY A 310 -7.16 -10.96 -6.93
CA GLY A 310 -7.97 -11.61 -7.97
C GLY A 310 -7.16 -12.50 -8.92
N ALA A 311 -5.98 -13.00 -8.52
CA ALA A 311 -5.21 -13.93 -9.34
C ALA A 311 -5.97 -15.24 -9.58
N SER A 312 -5.88 -15.78 -10.80
CA SER A 312 -6.55 -17.05 -11.16
C SER A 312 -5.80 -18.28 -10.62
N GLN A 313 -6.50 -19.37 -10.48
CA GLN A 313 -5.90 -20.65 -10.11
C GLN A 313 -4.86 -21.11 -11.14
N ARG A 314 -5.03 -20.79 -12.41
CA ARG A 314 -4.12 -21.16 -13.51
C ARG A 314 -2.68 -20.70 -13.25
N LEU A 315 -2.50 -19.50 -12.73
CA LEU A 315 -1.17 -18.90 -12.51
C LEU A 315 -0.61 -19.09 -11.09
N VAL A 316 -1.31 -19.78 -10.18
CA VAL A 316 -0.77 -20.11 -8.84
C VAL A 316 0.62 -20.74 -8.91
N PRO A 317 0.89 -21.76 -9.78
CA PRO A 317 2.23 -22.35 -9.87
C PRO A 317 3.31 -21.36 -10.33
N LEU A 318 2.97 -20.38 -11.18
CA LEU A 318 3.89 -19.34 -11.61
C LEU A 318 4.24 -18.40 -10.46
N TRP A 319 3.26 -17.96 -9.69
CA TRP A 319 3.47 -17.12 -8.52
C TRP A 319 4.37 -17.79 -7.48
N GLU A 320 4.15 -19.07 -7.21
CA GLU A 320 4.95 -19.85 -6.26
C GLU A 320 6.40 -20.05 -6.74
N LYS A 321 6.60 -20.32 -8.04
CA LYS A 321 7.94 -20.39 -8.66
C LYS A 321 8.71 -19.07 -8.52
N GLN A 322 8.02 -17.93 -8.52
CA GLN A 322 8.61 -16.60 -8.25
C GLN A 322 8.86 -16.33 -6.76
N GLY A 323 8.60 -17.29 -5.87
CA GLY A 323 8.82 -17.18 -4.43
C GLY A 323 7.76 -16.34 -3.71
N LEU A 324 6.61 -16.15 -4.32
CA LEU A 324 5.43 -15.54 -3.74
C LEU A 324 4.55 -16.61 -3.11
N ARG A 325 3.63 -16.19 -2.24
CA ARG A 325 2.65 -17.06 -1.59
C ARG A 325 1.27 -16.68 -2.06
N THR A 326 0.39 -17.66 -2.12
CA THR A 326 -1.01 -17.47 -2.50
C THR A 326 -1.93 -17.80 -1.32
N MET A 327 -3.00 -17.03 -1.20
CA MET A 327 -4.09 -17.30 -0.27
C MET A 327 -5.41 -17.22 -1.03
N TYR A 328 -6.26 -18.20 -0.83
CA TYR A 328 -7.62 -18.16 -1.38
C TYR A 328 -8.34 -16.89 -0.91
N LEU A 329 -8.89 -16.15 -1.88
CA LEU A 329 -9.57 -14.87 -1.64
C LEU A 329 -11.10 -15.00 -1.73
N GLY A 330 -11.61 -15.82 -2.65
CA GLY A 330 -13.03 -15.99 -2.89
C GLY A 330 -13.28 -16.76 -4.19
N ASP A 331 -14.55 -16.87 -4.57
CA ASP A 331 -14.97 -17.54 -5.80
C ASP A 331 -15.68 -16.57 -6.73
N GLU A 332 -15.34 -16.63 -8.00
CA GLU A 332 -16.00 -15.91 -9.09
C GLU A 332 -17.18 -16.73 -9.61
N ALA A 333 -18.30 -16.07 -9.82
CA ALA A 333 -19.52 -16.69 -10.30
C ALA A 333 -19.60 -16.57 -11.84
N ILE A 334 -19.39 -17.67 -12.55
CA ILE A 334 -19.46 -17.74 -14.03
C ILE A 334 -20.77 -18.43 -14.44
N LEU A 335 -21.61 -17.73 -15.16
CA LEU A 335 -22.81 -18.31 -15.78
C LEU A 335 -22.48 -18.85 -17.16
N ASP A 336 -22.92 -20.08 -17.45
CA ASP A 336 -22.96 -20.64 -18.80
C ASP A 336 -24.18 -20.07 -19.52
N VAL A 337 -23.95 -19.06 -20.37
CA VAL A 337 -25.00 -18.32 -21.06
C VAL A 337 -25.76 -19.22 -22.05
N ALA A 338 -25.07 -20.15 -22.70
CA ALA A 338 -25.67 -21.03 -23.68
C ALA A 338 -26.64 -22.02 -23.01
N ARG A 339 -26.27 -22.55 -21.84
CA ARG A 339 -27.05 -23.56 -21.11
C ARG A 339 -27.99 -22.99 -20.05
N PHE A 340 -27.89 -21.70 -19.76
CA PHE A 340 -28.72 -21.09 -18.73
C PHE A 340 -30.21 -21.21 -19.08
N SER A 341 -31.02 -21.71 -18.14
CA SER A 341 -32.47 -21.88 -18.28
C SER A 341 -33.18 -21.48 -16.99
N LEU A 342 -34.37 -20.94 -17.12
CA LEU A 342 -35.29 -20.67 -16.00
C LEU A 342 -36.13 -21.90 -15.61
N GLU A 343 -35.89 -23.06 -16.20
CA GLU A 343 -36.64 -24.27 -15.92
C GLU A 343 -36.20 -24.96 -14.63
N GLY A 344 -37.09 -25.77 -14.08
CA GLY A 344 -36.83 -26.51 -12.86
C GLY A 344 -37.23 -25.82 -11.55
N ARG A 345 -37.24 -26.65 -10.50
CA ARG A 345 -37.65 -26.25 -9.13
C ARG A 345 -36.62 -25.32 -8.45
N PRO A 346 -35.32 -25.52 -8.58
CA PRO A 346 -34.32 -24.71 -7.87
C PRO A 346 -34.39 -23.23 -8.24
N ILE A 347 -34.57 -22.89 -9.53
CA ILE A 347 -34.60 -21.50 -10.02
C ILE A 347 -35.99 -20.84 -9.96
N ARG A 348 -36.98 -21.51 -9.37
CA ARG A 348 -38.37 -21.03 -9.30
C ARG A 348 -38.51 -19.59 -8.81
N LYS A 349 -37.76 -19.19 -7.78
CA LYS A 349 -37.85 -17.85 -7.20
C LYS A 349 -37.40 -16.78 -8.20
N VAL A 350 -36.32 -17.02 -8.95
CA VAL A 350 -35.82 -16.10 -9.99
C VAL A 350 -36.85 -16.03 -11.11
N ARG A 351 -37.35 -17.15 -11.61
CA ARG A 351 -38.41 -17.21 -12.63
C ARG A 351 -39.65 -16.41 -12.23
N GLN A 352 -40.10 -16.55 -10.97
CA GLN A 352 -41.25 -15.80 -10.45
C GLN A 352 -40.99 -14.28 -10.44
N SER A 353 -39.81 -13.85 -10.04
CA SER A 353 -39.41 -12.43 -10.07
C SER A 353 -39.41 -11.88 -11.50
N VAL A 354 -38.80 -12.61 -12.43
CA VAL A 354 -38.73 -12.21 -13.86
C VAL A 354 -40.15 -12.13 -14.45
N SER A 355 -40.97 -13.16 -14.23
CA SER A 355 -42.37 -13.20 -14.76
C SER A 355 -43.22 -12.06 -14.20
N ARG A 356 -43.07 -11.73 -12.91
CA ARG A 356 -43.80 -10.64 -12.29
C ARG A 356 -43.41 -9.28 -12.89
N LEU A 357 -42.13 -9.03 -13.10
CA LEU A 357 -41.66 -7.76 -13.66
C LEU A 357 -42.01 -7.62 -15.13
N ARG A 358 -41.92 -8.69 -15.93
CA ARG A 358 -42.41 -8.69 -17.31
C ARG A 358 -43.91 -8.36 -17.38
N LYS A 359 -44.73 -8.95 -16.50
CA LYS A 359 -46.15 -8.61 -16.38
C LYS A 359 -46.43 -7.19 -15.95
N ALA A 360 -45.52 -6.59 -15.20
CA ALA A 360 -45.57 -5.18 -14.79
C ALA A 360 -44.99 -4.22 -15.84
N GLY A 361 -44.76 -4.68 -17.09
CA GLY A 361 -44.27 -3.87 -18.20
C GLY A 361 -42.77 -3.62 -18.25
N TYR A 362 -41.99 -4.25 -17.36
CA TYR A 362 -40.52 -4.12 -17.41
C TYR A 362 -39.96 -4.85 -18.62
N HIS A 363 -39.04 -4.19 -19.33
CA HIS A 363 -38.26 -4.76 -20.42
C HIS A 363 -36.78 -4.34 -20.30
N ALA A 364 -35.89 -5.00 -21.03
CA ALA A 364 -34.46 -4.73 -20.99
C ALA A 364 -33.90 -4.60 -22.41
N GLU A 365 -32.95 -3.68 -22.58
CA GLU A 365 -32.30 -3.36 -23.84
C GLU A 365 -30.79 -3.47 -23.65
N LEU A 366 -30.08 -3.99 -24.69
CA LEU A 366 -28.61 -4.07 -24.71
C LEU A 366 -28.06 -3.04 -25.71
N HIS A 367 -27.24 -2.12 -25.22
CA HIS A 367 -26.59 -1.10 -26.03
C HIS A 367 -25.07 -1.18 -25.90
N ARG A 368 -24.36 -0.88 -26.99
CA ARG A 368 -22.92 -0.59 -26.92
C ARG A 368 -22.73 0.81 -26.33
N VAL A 369 -21.80 0.96 -25.39
CA VAL A 369 -21.61 2.25 -24.69
C VAL A 369 -21.28 3.39 -25.66
N SER A 370 -20.43 3.13 -26.67
CA SER A 370 -20.07 4.14 -27.68
C SER A 370 -21.23 4.60 -28.58
N GLU A 371 -22.31 3.81 -28.66
CA GLU A 371 -23.48 4.10 -29.50
C GLU A 371 -24.59 4.80 -28.71
N LEU A 372 -24.43 4.99 -27.40
CA LEU A 372 -25.42 5.69 -26.57
C LEU A 372 -25.52 7.17 -26.93
N PRO A 373 -26.73 7.70 -27.22
CA PRO A 373 -26.95 9.13 -27.35
C PRO A 373 -26.55 9.89 -26.09
N PRO A 374 -26.04 11.15 -26.19
CA PRO A 374 -25.62 11.91 -25.01
C PRO A 374 -26.70 12.08 -23.93
N ALA A 375 -27.95 12.26 -24.35
CA ALA A 375 -29.07 12.35 -23.41
C ALA A 375 -29.25 11.06 -22.58
N LEU A 376 -29.12 9.90 -23.23
CA LEU A 376 -29.24 8.60 -22.56
C LEU A 376 -28.05 8.34 -21.64
N VAL A 377 -26.85 8.80 -22.01
CA VAL A 377 -25.68 8.71 -21.12
C VAL A 377 -25.92 9.49 -19.82
N ASN A 378 -26.42 10.72 -19.92
CA ASN A 378 -26.69 11.54 -18.74
C ASN A 378 -27.74 10.86 -17.83
N GLU A 379 -28.81 10.29 -18.42
CA GLU A 379 -29.83 9.55 -17.65
C GLU A 379 -29.22 8.32 -16.92
N VAL A 380 -28.35 7.58 -17.60
CA VAL A 380 -27.63 6.44 -17.00
C VAL A 380 -26.70 6.90 -15.88
N GLU A 381 -25.94 7.98 -16.09
CA GLU A 381 -25.04 8.52 -15.07
C GLU A 381 -25.80 9.02 -13.83
N GLU A 382 -26.97 9.63 -14.01
CA GLU A 382 -27.84 9.99 -12.89
C GLU A 382 -28.29 8.77 -12.06
N ILE A 383 -28.62 7.66 -12.71
CA ILE A 383 -28.99 6.42 -12.01
C ILE A 383 -27.78 5.83 -11.29
N LEU A 384 -26.60 5.86 -11.92
CA LEU A 384 -25.37 5.41 -11.29
C LEU A 384 -25.04 6.22 -10.03
N GLU A 385 -25.25 7.54 -10.06
CA GLU A 385 -25.03 8.45 -8.92
C GLU A 385 -26.06 8.19 -7.82
N ARG A 386 -27.36 8.16 -8.15
CA ARG A 386 -28.43 7.85 -7.18
C ARG A 386 -28.29 6.49 -6.55
N GLY A 387 -27.97 5.48 -7.35
CA GLY A 387 -27.76 4.11 -6.86
C GLY A 387 -26.48 3.93 -6.03
N ARG A 388 -25.58 4.92 -6.03
CA ARG A 388 -24.37 4.93 -5.20
C ARG A 388 -24.65 5.34 -3.75
N GLU A 389 -25.68 6.13 -3.48
CA GLU A 389 -26.07 6.58 -2.14
C GLU A 389 -24.90 7.17 -1.32
N GLY A 390 -23.96 7.86 -1.97
CA GLY A 390 -22.77 8.41 -1.33
C GLY A 390 -21.67 7.38 -0.95
N ALA A 391 -21.85 6.10 -1.30
CA ALA A 391 -20.84 5.09 -1.04
C ALA A 391 -19.55 5.35 -1.87
N PRO A 392 -18.36 5.08 -1.33
CA PRO A 392 -17.11 5.22 -2.08
C PRO A 392 -17.09 4.30 -3.31
N GLU A 393 -16.38 4.75 -4.33
CA GLU A 393 -16.18 3.95 -5.54
C GLU A 393 -15.41 2.68 -5.20
N ARG A 394 -16.01 1.53 -5.48
CA ARG A 394 -15.43 0.21 -5.22
C ARG A 394 -14.96 -0.43 -6.51
N GLY A 395 -13.96 -1.30 -6.41
CA GLY A 395 -13.52 -2.16 -7.50
C GLY A 395 -12.21 -1.72 -8.12
N PHE A 396 -11.13 -2.24 -7.57
CA PHE A 396 -9.80 -2.12 -8.17
C PHE A 396 -9.59 -3.21 -9.22
N SER A 397 -9.94 -4.47 -8.94
CA SER A 397 -9.65 -5.60 -9.79
C SER A 397 -10.82 -6.06 -10.67
N MET A 398 -12.04 -5.58 -10.40
CA MET A 398 -13.26 -6.16 -10.98
C MET A 398 -14.36 -5.15 -11.34
N ALA A 399 -14.05 -3.86 -11.40
CA ALA A 399 -14.98 -2.85 -11.89
C ALA A 399 -14.25 -1.72 -12.61
N MET A 400 -14.89 -1.13 -13.61
CA MET A 400 -14.45 0.12 -14.23
C MET A 400 -14.85 1.31 -13.34
N ASP A 401 -14.17 2.42 -13.51
CA ASP A 401 -14.38 3.66 -12.75
C ASP A 401 -15.41 4.59 -13.39
N SER A 402 -15.69 4.39 -14.68
CA SER A 402 -16.62 5.22 -15.44
C SER A 402 -17.40 4.40 -16.46
N LEU A 403 -18.52 4.91 -16.88
CA LEU A 403 -19.28 4.36 -18.00
C LEU A 403 -18.56 4.63 -19.32
N ARG A 404 -18.08 5.87 -19.51
CA ARG A 404 -17.36 6.32 -20.70
C ARG A 404 -15.86 6.38 -20.49
N GLY A 405 -15.11 6.09 -21.55
CA GLY A 405 -13.65 6.14 -21.57
C GLY A 405 -13.07 5.68 -22.91
N ASP A 406 -11.76 5.47 -22.95
CA ASP A 406 -11.03 5.08 -24.17
C ASP A 406 -11.49 3.74 -24.80
N HIS A 407 -12.36 2.99 -24.13
CA HIS A 407 -12.73 1.61 -24.48
C HIS A 407 -14.25 1.41 -24.68
N ASP A 408 -15.01 2.47 -24.84
CA ASP A 408 -16.49 2.47 -24.96
C ASP A 408 -17.01 1.58 -26.10
N SER A 409 -16.25 1.48 -27.18
CA SER A 409 -16.61 0.64 -28.34
C SER A 409 -16.61 -0.86 -28.04
N ALA A 410 -15.98 -1.29 -26.95
CA ALA A 410 -15.88 -2.69 -26.54
C ALA A 410 -16.86 -3.07 -25.41
N THR A 411 -17.43 -2.07 -24.73
CA THR A 411 -18.26 -2.30 -23.53
C THR A 411 -19.75 -2.17 -23.86
N PHE A 412 -20.57 -2.82 -23.03
CA PHE A 412 -22.01 -2.86 -23.21
C PHE A 412 -22.74 -2.51 -21.92
N VAL A 413 -23.93 -1.95 -22.07
CA VAL A 413 -24.89 -1.76 -20.97
C VAL A 413 -26.19 -2.47 -21.24
N VAL A 414 -26.75 -3.07 -20.21
CA VAL A 414 -28.14 -3.54 -20.20
C VAL A 414 -28.94 -2.55 -19.37
N LEU A 415 -29.93 -1.93 -20.01
CA LEU A 415 -30.84 -0.96 -19.39
C LEU A 415 -32.17 -1.65 -19.12
N ALA A 416 -32.61 -1.63 -17.87
CA ALA A 416 -33.96 -2.09 -17.49
C ALA A 416 -34.89 -0.89 -17.44
N ARG A 417 -35.99 -0.92 -18.20
CA ARG A 417 -37.02 0.11 -18.27
C ARG A 417 -38.32 -0.40 -17.67
N ASP A 418 -39.07 0.49 -17.06
CA ASP A 418 -40.46 0.22 -16.62
C ASP A 418 -41.49 0.40 -17.74
N ALA A 419 -42.78 0.29 -17.39
CA ALA A 419 -43.89 0.46 -18.34
C ALA A 419 -43.96 1.87 -18.93
N GLU A 420 -43.44 2.87 -18.24
CA GLU A 420 -43.36 4.26 -18.64
C GLU A 420 -42.07 4.58 -19.40
N HIS A 421 -41.28 3.56 -19.78
CA HIS A 421 -40.00 3.63 -20.46
C HIS A 421 -38.88 4.33 -19.67
N ALA A 422 -39.06 4.63 -18.39
CA ALA A 422 -38.01 5.19 -17.56
C ALA A 422 -36.96 4.13 -17.21
N ILE A 423 -35.67 4.52 -17.21
CA ILE A 423 -34.59 3.60 -16.82
C ILE A 423 -34.67 3.39 -15.30
N ARG A 424 -34.73 2.13 -14.89
CA ARG A 424 -34.80 1.71 -13.48
C ARG A 424 -33.61 0.90 -13.00
N GLY A 425 -32.77 0.48 -13.93
CA GLY A 425 -31.57 -0.27 -13.58
C GLY A 425 -30.58 -0.39 -14.73
N VAL A 426 -29.30 -0.55 -14.38
CA VAL A 426 -28.18 -0.59 -15.33
C VAL A 426 -27.22 -1.70 -14.92
N LEU A 427 -26.85 -2.55 -15.88
CA LEU A 427 -25.69 -3.43 -15.81
C LEU A 427 -24.67 -3.00 -16.84
N HIS A 428 -23.39 -2.88 -16.45
CA HIS A 428 -22.30 -2.58 -17.35
C HIS A 428 -21.40 -3.80 -17.52
N PHE A 429 -21.09 -4.17 -18.75
CA PHE A 429 -20.30 -5.33 -19.11
C PHE A 429 -19.06 -4.95 -19.90
N VAL A 430 -17.97 -5.66 -19.61
CA VAL A 430 -16.69 -5.55 -20.33
C VAL A 430 -16.33 -6.90 -20.95
N PRO A 431 -15.64 -6.93 -22.11
CA PRO A 431 -15.31 -8.18 -22.79
C PRO A 431 -14.14 -8.93 -22.15
N CYS A 432 -14.15 -10.25 -22.34
CA CYS A 432 -13.00 -11.12 -22.14
C CYS A 432 -12.61 -11.69 -23.51
N TYR A 433 -11.54 -11.16 -24.13
CA TYR A 433 -11.24 -11.42 -25.55
C TYR A 433 -10.75 -12.84 -25.85
N GLY A 434 -10.04 -13.48 -24.90
CA GLY A 434 -9.53 -14.85 -25.05
C GLY A 434 -10.57 -15.95 -24.77
N ARG A 435 -11.79 -15.54 -24.40
CA ARG A 435 -12.96 -16.41 -24.19
C ARG A 435 -14.18 -15.71 -24.77
N SER A 436 -15.19 -16.44 -25.24
CA SER A 436 -16.47 -15.83 -25.61
C SER A 436 -17.26 -15.43 -24.36
N ALA A 437 -16.73 -14.45 -23.60
CA ALA A 437 -17.26 -14.09 -22.29
C ALA A 437 -17.38 -12.58 -22.10
N MET A 438 -18.34 -12.21 -21.25
CA MET A 438 -18.52 -10.84 -20.76
C MET A 438 -18.44 -10.82 -19.23
N SER A 439 -17.79 -9.82 -18.66
CA SER A 439 -17.67 -9.65 -17.22
C SER A 439 -18.50 -8.46 -16.75
N LEU A 440 -19.31 -8.68 -15.74
CA LEU A 440 -20.08 -7.62 -15.10
C LEU A 440 -19.10 -6.64 -14.39
N SER A 441 -19.15 -5.37 -14.77
CA SER A 441 -18.36 -4.31 -14.16
C SER A 441 -19.07 -3.71 -12.95
N PHE A 442 -20.28 -3.25 -13.16
CA PHE A 442 -21.13 -2.75 -12.08
C PHE A 442 -22.61 -3.01 -12.36
N MET A 443 -23.37 -3.04 -11.29
CA MET A 443 -24.81 -3.20 -11.28
C MET A 443 -25.41 -2.14 -10.39
N ARG A 444 -26.34 -1.35 -10.91
CA ARG A 444 -27.04 -0.30 -10.16
C ARG A 444 -28.52 -0.34 -10.48
N ARG A 445 -29.33 0.02 -9.52
CA ARG A 445 -30.77 0.19 -9.68
C ARG A 445 -31.23 1.46 -8.96
N ASP A 446 -32.33 2.02 -9.42
CA ASP A 446 -33.01 3.11 -8.73
C ASP A 446 -33.56 2.57 -7.36
N PRO A 447 -33.33 3.28 -6.24
CA PRO A 447 -33.77 2.84 -4.90
C PRO A 447 -35.26 2.48 -4.80
N GLY A 448 -36.14 3.23 -5.48
CA GLY A 448 -37.61 3.03 -5.44
C GLY A 448 -38.14 1.86 -6.25
N THR A 449 -37.29 0.93 -6.72
CA THR A 449 -37.70 -0.14 -7.63
C THR A 449 -38.20 -1.42 -6.92
N PRO A 450 -39.05 -2.23 -7.59
CA PRO A 450 -39.59 -3.43 -7.02
C PRO A 450 -38.52 -4.48 -6.69
N ASN A 451 -38.76 -5.28 -5.67
CA ASN A 451 -37.96 -6.45 -5.36
C ASN A 451 -37.90 -7.41 -6.56
N GLY A 452 -36.70 -7.95 -6.87
CA GLY A 452 -36.48 -8.86 -7.99
C GLY A 452 -36.05 -8.18 -9.29
N LEU A 453 -35.89 -6.84 -9.33
CA LEU A 453 -35.38 -6.14 -10.50
C LEU A 453 -33.96 -6.59 -10.85
N THR A 454 -33.13 -6.85 -9.85
CA THR A 454 -31.76 -7.32 -10.08
C THR A 454 -31.73 -8.71 -10.72
N GLU A 455 -32.59 -9.63 -10.26
CA GLU A 455 -32.74 -10.94 -10.87
C GLU A 455 -33.28 -10.83 -12.31
N PHE A 456 -34.21 -9.94 -12.56
CA PHE A 456 -34.73 -9.66 -13.89
C PHE A 456 -33.62 -9.15 -14.83
N MET A 457 -32.81 -8.18 -14.38
CA MET A 457 -31.70 -7.64 -15.17
C MET A 457 -30.66 -8.71 -15.52
N VAL A 458 -30.25 -9.54 -14.56
CA VAL A 458 -29.27 -10.61 -14.81
C VAL A 458 -29.81 -11.62 -15.83
N VAL A 459 -31.06 -12.05 -15.68
CA VAL A 459 -31.70 -12.99 -16.63
C VAL A 459 -31.82 -12.38 -18.01
N SER A 460 -32.28 -11.13 -18.11
CA SER A 460 -32.38 -10.41 -19.40
C SER A 460 -31.01 -10.21 -20.03
N ALA A 461 -29.97 -9.94 -19.23
CA ALA A 461 -28.61 -9.86 -19.74
C ALA A 461 -28.14 -11.20 -20.34
N VAL A 462 -28.42 -12.33 -19.68
CA VAL A 462 -28.10 -13.65 -20.22
C VAL A 462 -28.78 -13.88 -21.56
N GLU A 463 -30.07 -13.55 -21.68
CA GLU A 463 -30.84 -13.70 -22.93
C GLU A 463 -30.24 -12.84 -24.04
N LEU A 464 -30.02 -11.52 -23.77
CA LEU A 464 -29.52 -10.57 -24.75
C LEU A 464 -28.06 -10.84 -25.18
N LEU A 465 -27.22 -11.34 -24.28
CA LEU A 465 -25.83 -11.72 -24.57
C LEU A 465 -25.76 -13.04 -25.35
N ARG A 466 -26.66 -14.00 -25.06
CA ARG A 466 -26.81 -15.24 -25.84
C ARG A 466 -27.08 -14.93 -27.31
N ASP A 467 -28.00 -14.00 -27.59
CA ASP A 467 -28.34 -13.61 -28.96
C ASP A 467 -27.15 -12.95 -29.70
N ARG A 468 -26.10 -12.56 -28.97
CA ARG A 468 -24.84 -12.04 -29.52
C ARG A 468 -23.71 -13.09 -29.56
N GLY A 469 -24.00 -14.34 -29.27
CA GLY A 469 -23.03 -15.42 -29.32
C GLY A 469 -22.05 -15.44 -28.12
N VAL A 470 -22.38 -14.75 -27.01
CA VAL A 470 -21.60 -14.84 -25.77
C VAL A 470 -21.90 -16.17 -25.09
N GLU A 471 -20.86 -16.90 -24.71
CA GLU A 471 -20.99 -18.23 -24.11
C GLU A 471 -20.95 -18.19 -22.58
N GLU A 472 -20.21 -17.22 -21.99
CA GLU A 472 -20.03 -17.10 -20.54
C GLU A 472 -20.27 -15.67 -20.05
N MET A 473 -20.83 -15.55 -18.86
CA MET A 473 -21.03 -14.27 -18.19
C MET A 473 -20.53 -14.34 -16.75
N SER A 474 -19.53 -13.54 -16.41
CA SER A 474 -19.07 -13.40 -15.03
C SER A 474 -19.93 -12.39 -14.28
N LEU A 475 -20.39 -12.78 -13.08
CA LEU A 475 -21.04 -11.90 -12.11
C LEU A 475 -20.07 -11.34 -11.07
N ASN A 476 -18.79 -11.39 -11.34
CA ASN A 476 -17.68 -11.05 -10.44
C ASN A 476 -17.53 -12.03 -9.24
N PHE A 477 -16.52 -11.78 -8.40
CA PHE A 477 -16.27 -12.69 -7.31
C PHE A 477 -16.75 -12.18 -5.95
N ALA A 478 -17.18 -13.12 -5.12
CA ALA A 478 -17.54 -12.91 -3.73
C ALA A 478 -16.34 -13.28 -2.85
N ALA A 479 -15.71 -12.31 -2.22
CA ALA A 479 -14.59 -12.56 -1.33
C ALA A 479 -15.00 -13.43 -0.13
N PHE A 480 -14.12 -14.39 0.25
CA PHE A 480 -14.25 -15.24 1.46
C PHE A 480 -15.50 -16.13 1.53
N ALA A 481 -16.25 -16.28 0.46
CA ALA A 481 -17.52 -16.99 0.44
C ALA A 481 -17.43 -18.45 0.96
N ARG A 482 -16.39 -19.19 0.55
CA ARG A 482 -16.17 -20.58 0.97
C ARG A 482 -15.90 -20.71 2.48
N TRP A 483 -15.13 -19.77 3.06
CA TRP A 483 -14.81 -19.83 4.50
C TRP A 483 -16.02 -19.58 5.40
N MET A 484 -17.02 -18.89 4.88
CA MET A 484 -18.27 -18.65 5.60
C MET A 484 -19.26 -19.82 5.48
N HIS A 485 -19.23 -20.57 4.35
CA HIS A 485 -20.23 -21.60 4.07
C HIS A 485 -19.72 -23.03 4.27
N SER A 486 -18.44 -23.29 4.04
CA SER A 486 -17.87 -24.64 4.11
C SER A 486 -16.39 -24.61 4.55
N PRO A 487 -16.11 -24.20 5.79
CA PRO A 487 -14.73 -24.16 6.28
C PRO A 487 -14.19 -25.58 6.50
N GLU A 488 -13.14 -25.96 5.78
CA GLU A 488 -12.54 -27.29 5.87
C GLU A 488 -11.56 -27.42 7.04
N ARG A 489 -10.91 -26.32 7.44
CA ARG A 489 -9.86 -26.31 8.47
C ARG A 489 -10.27 -25.55 9.74
N PRO A 490 -9.76 -25.93 10.95
CA PRO A 490 -10.05 -25.21 12.18
C PRO A 490 -9.63 -23.72 12.14
N ALA A 491 -8.52 -23.41 11.46
CA ALA A 491 -8.04 -22.04 11.24
C ALA A 491 -8.99 -21.22 10.38
N GLU A 492 -9.62 -21.83 9.36
CA GLU A 492 -10.63 -21.20 8.51
C GLU A 492 -11.90 -20.87 9.28
N ARG A 493 -12.30 -21.76 10.20
CA ARG A 493 -13.42 -21.52 11.13
C ARG A 493 -13.16 -20.35 12.07
N ALA A 494 -11.94 -20.26 12.62
CA ALA A 494 -11.55 -19.15 13.49
C ALA A 494 -11.50 -17.83 12.71
N LEU A 495 -10.95 -17.84 11.50
CA LEU A 495 -10.89 -16.68 10.61
C LEU A 495 -12.28 -16.27 10.12
N GLY A 496 -13.14 -17.22 9.76
CA GLY A 496 -14.55 -16.97 9.41
C GLY A 496 -15.33 -16.28 10.54
N ARG A 497 -15.09 -16.67 11.81
CA ARG A 497 -15.68 -16.00 12.98
C ARG A 497 -15.13 -14.59 13.17
N LEU A 498 -13.84 -14.37 12.99
CA LEU A 498 -13.22 -13.05 13.06
C LEU A 498 -13.76 -12.11 11.98
N ILE A 499 -13.92 -12.63 10.77
CA ILE A 499 -14.53 -11.92 9.63
C ILE A 499 -16.00 -11.59 9.92
N ALA A 500 -16.75 -12.49 10.51
CA ALA A 500 -18.17 -12.29 10.85
C ALA A 500 -18.40 -11.18 11.92
N VAL A 501 -17.41 -10.92 12.79
CA VAL A 501 -17.43 -9.82 13.77
C VAL A 501 -17.18 -8.46 13.12
N GLY A 502 -16.52 -8.41 11.96
CA GLY A 502 -16.26 -7.17 11.20
C GLY A 502 -17.40 -6.81 10.24
N ASN A 503 -18.25 -5.89 10.60
CA ASN A 503 -19.47 -5.43 9.93
C ASN A 503 -19.38 -5.06 8.41
N PRO A 504 -18.21 -4.83 7.77
CA PRO A 504 -18.13 -4.62 6.32
C PRO A 504 -18.48 -5.85 5.47
N PHE A 505 -18.52 -7.04 6.09
CA PHE A 505 -18.61 -8.33 5.40
C PHE A 505 -20.06 -8.80 5.16
N PHE A 506 -21.07 -8.16 5.70
CA PHE A 506 -22.49 -8.46 5.40
C PHE A 506 -22.81 -8.30 3.91
N GLN A 507 -22.15 -7.40 3.19
CA GLN A 507 -22.35 -7.23 1.76
C GLN A 507 -21.76 -8.38 0.93
N ILE A 508 -20.69 -9.02 1.42
CA ILE A 508 -20.03 -10.13 0.74
C ILE A 508 -20.90 -11.40 0.78
N GLU A 509 -21.48 -11.69 1.95
CA GLU A 509 -22.41 -12.82 2.09
C GLU A 509 -23.67 -12.61 1.24
N SER A 510 -24.18 -11.39 1.19
CA SER A 510 -25.34 -11.07 0.37
C SER A 510 -25.07 -11.24 -1.13
N LEU A 511 -23.88 -10.86 -1.59
CA LEU A 511 -23.46 -11.02 -2.97
C LEU A 511 -23.30 -12.49 -3.35
N TYR A 512 -22.67 -13.30 -2.50
CA TYR A 512 -22.56 -14.74 -2.73
C TYR A 512 -23.93 -15.39 -2.81
N ARG A 513 -24.84 -15.14 -1.84
CA ARG A 513 -26.20 -15.67 -1.83
C ARG A 513 -27.00 -15.20 -3.05
N PHE A 514 -26.76 -13.98 -3.51
CA PHE A 514 -27.38 -13.45 -4.71
C PHE A 514 -26.91 -14.22 -5.94
N ASN A 515 -25.59 -14.34 -6.14
CA ASN A 515 -25.01 -15.05 -7.30
C ASN A 515 -25.39 -16.53 -7.30
N ALA A 516 -25.44 -17.19 -6.16
CA ALA A 516 -25.82 -18.60 -6.02
C ALA A 516 -27.24 -18.92 -6.53
N LYS A 517 -28.15 -17.91 -6.61
CA LYS A 517 -29.52 -18.10 -7.16
C LYS A 517 -29.51 -18.48 -8.63
N PHE A 518 -28.42 -18.20 -9.36
CA PHE A 518 -28.29 -18.45 -10.80
C PHE A 518 -27.52 -19.74 -11.10
N PHE A 519 -27.09 -20.49 -10.07
CA PHE A 519 -26.34 -21.74 -10.20
C PHE A 519 -25.06 -21.64 -11.05
N PRO A 520 -24.17 -20.65 -10.72
CA PRO A 520 -22.95 -20.44 -11.48
C PRO A 520 -21.94 -21.58 -11.30
N ARG A 521 -21.02 -21.72 -12.24
CA ARG A 521 -19.75 -22.40 -12.01
C ARG A 521 -18.89 -21.43 -11.18
N TRP A 522 -18.30 -21.93 -10.09
CA TRP A 522 -17.46 -21.16 -9.19
C TRP A 522 -16.00 -21.36 -9.54
N GLU A 523 -15.28 -20.26 -9.83
CA GLU A 523 -13.84 -20.25 -10.13
C GLU A 523 -13.08 -19.56 -9.00
N PRO A 524 -12.09 -20.25 -8.35
CA PRO A 524 -11.38 -19.67 -7.21
C PRO A 524 -10.45 -18.55 -7.62
N ARG A 525 -10.40 -17.49 -6.80
CA ARG A 525 -9.53 -16.33 -6.92
C ARG A 525 -8.62 -16.20 -5.71
N TYR A 526 -7.39 -15.72 -5.93
CA TYR A 526 -6.34 -15.71 -4.94
C TYR A 526 -5.81 -14.31 -4.69
N LEU A 527 -5.38 -14.07 -3.44
CA LEU A 527 -4.50 -12.99 -3.04
C LEU A 527 -3.06 -13.51 -3.08
N VAL A 528 -2.20 -12.83 -3.83
CA VAL A 528 -0.77 -13.12 -3.89
C VAL A 528 -0.01 -12.15 -2.99
N TYR A 529 0.99 -12.63 -2.25
CA TYR A 529 1.77 -11.80 -1.34
C TYR A 529 3.21 -12.27 -1.17
N GLN A 530 4.11 -11.36 -0.81
CA GLN A 530 5.54 -11.60 -0.69
C GLN A 530 5.96 -11.79 0.77
N GLY A 531 6.55 -12.95 1.08
CA GLY A 531 7.14 -13.30 2.37
C GLY A 531 6.13 -13.73 3.43
N PRO A 532 6.59 -14.33 4.55
CA PRO A 532 5.72 -14.93 5.56
C PRO A 532 4.84 -13.91 6.31
N LEU A 533 5.34 -12.71 6.52
CA LEU A 533 4.63 -11.60 7.18
C LEU A 533 3.97 -10.63 6.19
N GLY A 534 3.94 -10.98 4.89
CA GLY A 534 3.39 -10.13 3.85
C GLY A 534 1.87 -10.12 3.78
N LEU A 535 1.21 -11.15 4.30
CA LEU A 535 -0.24 -11.32 4.20
C LEU A 535 -1.04 -10.14 4.79
N PRO A 536 -0.83 -9.69 6.05
CA PRO A 536 -1.60 -8.57 6.60
C PRO A 536 -1.42 -7.29 5.79
N ARG A 537 -0.20 -7.05 5.31
CA ARG A 537 0.13 -5.86 4.52
C ARG A 537 -0.53 -5.88 3.14
N ALA A 538 -0.49 -7.02 2.45
CA ALA A 538 -1.14 -7.20 1.16
C ALA A 538 -2.66 -7.16 1.28
N SER A 539 -3.24 -7.75 2.33
CA SER A 539 -4.67 -7.69 2.60
C SER A 539 -5.13 -6.25 2.82
N LEU A 540 -4.42 -5.47 3.65
CA LEU A 540 -4.75 -4.07 3.88
C LEU A 540 -4.61 -3.23 2.58
N ALA A 541 -3.56 -3.48 1.79
CA ALA A 541 -3.39 -2.84 0.49
C ALA A 541 -4.55 -3.16 -0.46
N ALA A 542 -4.97 -4.42 -0.53
CA ALA A 542 -6.11 -4.86 -1.33
C ALA A 542 -7.42 -4.21 -0.87
N MET A 543 -7.71 -4.20 0.44
CA MET A 543 -8.93 -3.58 0.99
C MET A 543 -8.99 -2.06 0.72
N TRP A 544 -7.85 -1.37 0.78
CA TRP A 544 -7.79 0.06 0.38
C TRP A 544 -7.95 0.25 -1.11
N ALA A 545 -7.32 -0.60 -1.92
CA ALA A 545 -7.44 -0.54 -3.38
C ALA A 545 -8.87 -0.80 -3.85
N GLU A 546 -9.55 -1.78 -3.25
CA GLU A 546 -10.94 -2.13 -3.57
C GLU A 546 -11.97 -1.17 -2.96
N GLY A 547 -11.54 -0.13 -2.21
CA GLY A 547 -12.45 0.84 -1.58
C GLY A 547 -13.32 0.25 -0.45
N GLN A 548 -12.86 -0.83 0.18
CA GLN A 548 -13.58 -1.49 1.28
C GLN A 548 -13.31 -0.84 2.64
N LEU A 549 -12.17 -0.18 2.78
CA LEU A 549 -11.80 0.55 3.98
C LEU A 549 -11.62 2.03 3.66
N TRP A 550 -12.05 2.87 4.61
CA TRP A 550 -11.76 4.29 4.56
C TRP A 550 -10.24 4.51 4.61
N LYS A 551 -9.71 5.25 3.63
CA LYS A 551 -8.31 5.61 3.55
C LYS A 551 -8.14 7.01 4.11
N PRO A 552 -7.31 7.22 5.15
CA PRO A 552 -6.97 8.56 5.59
C PRO A 552 -6.39 9.34 4.41
N LYS A 553 -6.96 10.51 4.10
CA LYS A 553 -6.41 11.40 3.07
C LYS A 553 -5.01 11.81 3.53
N THR A 554 -3.96 11.16 3.01
CA THR A 554 -2.62 11.76 3.05
C THR A 554 -2.70 13.03 2.21
N PRO A 555 -2.18 14.16 2.71
CA PRO A 555 -2.12 15.37 1.88
C PRO A 555 -1.35 14.99 0.61
N SER A 556 -2.06 14.98 -0.51
CA SER A 556 -1.48 14.86 -1.85
C SER A 556 -0.44 15.94 -1.94
N SER A 557 0.80 15.57 -2.30
CA SER A 557 1.76 16.54 -2.79
C SER A 557 1.11 17.18 -4.02
N ALA A 558 0.55 18.37 -3.83
CA ALA A 558 -0.01 19.15 -4.91
C ALA A 558 1.05 19.27 -6.00
N SER A 559 0.74 18.81 -7.20
CA SER A 559 1.52 19.14 -8.40
C SER A 559 1.62 20.67 -8.49
N PRO A 560 2.82 21.25 -8.52
CA PRO A 560 2.94 22.66 -8.81
C PRO A 560 2.72 22.84 -10.33
N GLY A 561 1.63 23.49 -10.72
CA GLY A 561 1.49 24.04 -12.06
C GLY A 561 0.25 23.60 -12.83
N GLY A 562 -0.92 23.95 -12.34
CA GLY A 562 -2.12 24.11 -13.16
C GLY A 562 -2.54 25.58 -13.16
N THR A 563 -1.91 26.39 -13.98
CA THR A 563 -2.34 27.77 -14.25
C THR A 563 -3.74 27.73 -14.84
N ARG A 564 -4.75 28.08 -14.02
CA ARG A 564 -6.08 28.40 -14.52
C ARG A 564 -5.98 29.69 -15.33
N LEU A 565 -5.87 29.57 -16.63
CA LEU A 565 -6.22 30.64 -17.57
C LEU A 565 -7.74 30.82 -17.50
N MET A 566 -8.17 31.82 -16.73
CA MET A 566 -9.52 32.35 -16.86
C MET A 566 -9.60 33.08 -18.22
N ALA A 567 -10.23 32.46 -19.22
CA ALA A 567 -10.71 33.16 -20.38
C ALA A 567 -11.92 33.99 -19.96
N ARG A 568 -11.74 35.29 -19.75
CA ARG A 568 -12.82 36.28 -19.88
C ARG A 568 -13.09 36.47 -21.37
N ALA A 569 -14.23 35.96 -21.84
CA ALA A 569 -14.81 36.35 -23.10
C ALA A 569 -15.76 37.52 -22.88
N ARG A 570 -15.55 38.57 -23.63
CA ARG A 570 -16.57 39.57 -23.97
C ARG A 570 -17.52 38.97 -25.00
#